data_60ca60d045b9b689758f146643576607
#
_entry.id   60ca60d045b9b689758f146643576607
#
_cell.length_a   1.000
_cell.length_b   1.000
_cell.length_c   1.000
_cell.angle_alpha   90.00
_cell.angle_beta   90.00
_cell.angle_gamma   90.00
#
_symmetry.space_group_name_H-M   'P 1'
#
loop_
_entity.id
_entity.type
_entity.pdbx_description
1 polymer ?
#
loop_
_entity_poly.entity_id
_entity_poly.type
_entity_poly.pdbx_seq_one_letter_code
_entity_poly.pdbx_strand_id
1 'polypeptide(L)'
;MQDHILVTENLSKDFKGFRAVSAVNLQIQRGHIHALIGPNGAGKTTVFNLLTKFLVPTSGSIHFNGTDITSEKPADIALRGIIRSFQISAVFPNLTLLENIRLALQRKLGVSYHFWKSDAILNQLDDRAMELLDSVGLAESAGEITGELAYGRKRALEIATTLALDPELILLDEPTQGMGVEDVDKITALVKKVSANRTILLVEHNLKVVATLADRITVLQRGAILAEGSYAEVSEDPQVMEAYMGTANDRI
;
A
#
# COMPACT_ATOMS: atom_id res chain seq x y z
N MET A 1 16.01 -14.73 15.03
CA MET A 1 16.08 -13.36 14.44
C MET A 1 14.73 -13.09 13.83
N GLN A 2 14.11 -11.94 14.10
CA GLN A 2 12.90 -11.53 13.39
C GLN A 2 13.26 -11.28 11.92
N ASP A 3 12.48 -11.85 10.99
CA ASP A 3 12.70 -11.68 9.56
C ASP A 3 12.01 -10.37 9.11
N HIS A 4 12.79 -9.28 9.01
CA HIS A 4 12.30 -8.01 8.52
C HIS A 4 12.48 -7.91 7.00
N ILE A 5 11.37 -7.73 6.29
CA ILE A 5 11.38 -7.58 4.83
C ILE A 5 11.87 -6.17 4.42
N LEU A 6 11.55 -5.15 5.23
CA LEU A 6 11.96 -3.77 4.99
C LEU A 6 12.46 -3.13 6.29
N VAL A 7 13.60 -2.46 6.21
CA VAL A 7 14.21 -1.71 7.32
C VAL A 7 14.61 -0.34 6.82
N THR A 8 14.35 0.69 7.62
CA THR A 8 14.92 2.04 7.39
C THR A 8 15.82 2.42 8.56
N GLU A 9 16.94 3.10 8.26
CA GLU A 9 17.88 3.56 9.27
C GLU A 9 18.06 5.07 9.16
N ASN A 10 17.66 5.79 10.22
CA ASN A 10 17.73 7.26 10.33
C ASN A 10 17.16 7.99 9.11
N LEU A 11 16.10 7.42 8.49
CA LEU A 11 15.50 7.93 7.28
C LEU A 11 14.98 9.35 7.51
N SER A 12 15.45 10.31 6.72
CA SER A 12 15.09 11.71 6.87
C SER A 12 14.81 12.38 5.53
N LYS A 13 13.87 13.35 5.53
CA LYS A 13 13.55 14.16 4.36
C LYS A 13 13.32 15.60 4.73
N ASP A 14 14.12 16.48 4.14
CA ASP A 14 14.01 17.92 4.24
C ASP A 14 13.46 18.52 2.94
N PHE A 15 12.54 19.48 3.04
CA PHE A 15 12.01 20.29 1.94
C PHE A 15 12.27 21.78 2.24
N LYS A 16 13.23 22.39 1.56
CA LYS A 16 13.52 23.84 1.65
C LYS A 16 13.47 24.40 3.09
N GLY A 17 14.13 23.72 4.03
CA GLY A 17 14.19 24.14 5.44
C GLY A 17 13.11 23.55 6.36
N PHE A 18 12.13 22.84 5.81
CA PHE A 18 11.14 22.10 6.61
C PHE A 18 11.49 20.61 6.63
N ARG A 19 11.65 20.04 7.83
CA ARG A 19 11.89 18.61 8.01
C ARG A 19 10.58 17.84 8.09
N ALA A 20 10.25 17.12 7.02
CA ALA A 20 9.02 16.35 6.91
C ALA A 20 9.13 14.93 7.48
N VAL A 21 10.34 14.35 7.48
CA VAL A 21 10.66 13.05 8.08
C VAL A 21 12.01 13.19 8.79
N SER A 22 12.09 12.74 10.04
CA SER A 22 13.23 12.94 10.93
C SER A 22 13.67 11.62 11.56
N ALA A 23 14.78 11.07 11.11
CA ALA A 23 15.44 9.88 11.66
C ALA A 23 14.49 8.69 11.90
N VAL A 24 13.60 8.39 10.94
CA VAL A 24 12.63 7.30 11.05
C VAL A 24 13.36 5.95 10.88
N ASN A 25 13.25 5.11 11.90
CA ASN A 25 13.78 3.75 11.96
C ASN A 25 12.61 2.76 11.96
N LEU A 26 12.12 2.41 10.76
CA LEU A 26 10.97 1.52 10.57
C LEU A 26 11.45 0.09 10.32
N GLN A 27 10.83 -0.90 10.95
CA GLN A 27 11.12 -2.32 10.77
C GLN A 27 9.83 -3.07 10.45
N ILE A 28 9.69 -3.50 9.19
CA ILE A 28 8.50 -4.23 8.74
C ILE A 28 8.79 -5.73 8.76
N GLN A 29 8.07 -6.46 9.59
CA GLN A 29 8.21 -7.91 9.71
C GLN A 29 7.51 -8.59 8.53
N ARG A 30 8.18 -9.60 7.94
CA ARG A 30 7.63 -10.39 6.83
C ARG A 30 6.35 -11.10 7.26
N GLY A 31 5.35 -11.08 6.36
CA GLY A 31 4.05 -11.75 6.58
C GLY A 31 3.10 -11.01 7.51
N HIS A 32 3.46 -9.83 8.01
CA HIS A 32 2.61 -9.02 8.87
C HIS A 32 1.91 -7.89 8.11
N ILE A 33 0.79 -7.45 8.65
CA ILE A 33 0.17 -6.17 8.32
C ILE A 33 0.70 -5.14 9.32
N HIS A 34 1.54 -4.23 8.85
CA HIS A 34 2.08 -3.14 9.65
C HIS A 34 1.33 -1.85 9.31
N ALA A 35 0.71 -1.20 10.29
CA ALA A 35 0.03 0.08 10.09
C ALA A 35 0.94 1.25 10.45
N LEU A 36 1.01 2.25 9.56
CA LEU A 36 1.65 3.53 9.79
C LEU A 36 0.56 4.58 9.96
N ILE A 37 0.33 5.02 11.19
CA ILE A 37 -0.73 5.96 11.54
C ILE A 37 -0.16 7.29 12.08
N GLY A 38 -1.02 8.25 12.31
CA GLY A 38 -0.67 9.56 12.88
C GLY A 38 -1.57 10.67 12.34
N PRO A 39 -1.55 11.86 12.97
CA PRO A 39 -2.37 12.99 12.53
C PRO A 39 -2.01 13.48 11.12
N ASN A 40 -2.83 14.39 10.59
CA ASN A 40 -2.55 15.03 9.31
C ASN A 40 -1.24 15.83 9.40
N GLY A 41 -0.41 15.72 8.37
CA GLY A 41 0.91 16.34 8.36
C GLY A 41 2.00 15.59 9.17
N ALA A 42 1.70 14.42 9.75
CA ALA A 42 2.68 13.63 10.50
C ALA A 42 3.85 13.09 9.67
N GLY A 43 3.77 13.11 8.33
CA GLY A 43 4.84 12.62 7.43
C GLY A 43 4.56 11.27 6.79
N LYS A 44 3.41 10.64 7.02
CA LYS A 44 3.05 9.30 6.49
C LYS A 44 3.24 9.18 4.97
N THR A 45 2.61 10.06 4.21
CA THR A 45 2.73 10.09 2.74
C THR A 45 4.18 10.34 2.28
N THR A 46 4.94 11.14 3.03
CA THR A 46 6.37 11.37 2.75
C THR A 46 7.17 10.09 2.93
N VAL A 47 6.93 9.34 4.01
CA VAL A 47 7.56 8.02 4.24
C VAL A 47 7.21 7.07 3.09
N PHE A 48 5.94 6.95 2.70
CA PHE A 48 5.52 6.10 1.56
C PHE A 48 6.24 6.49 0.26
N ASN A 49 6.34 7.79 -0.02
CA ASN A 49 7.04 8.29 -1.21
C ASN A 49 8.55 8.01 -1.16
N LEU A 50 9.17 8.00 0.03
CA LEU A 50 10.56 7.60 0.22
C LEU A 50 10.75 6.11 -0.03
N LEU A 51 9.89 5.26 0.52
CA LEU A 51 9.94 3.80 0.34
C LEU A 51 9.74 3.39 -1.12
N THR A 52 8.87 4.07 -1.85
CA THR A 52 8.58 3.84 -3.27
C THR A 52 9.48 4.61 -4.22
N LYS A 53 10.45 5.37 -3.68
CA LYS A 53 11.44 6.17 -4.43
C LYS A 53 10.86 7.30 -5.29
N PHE A 54 9.58 7.66 -5.09
CA PHE A 54 9.04 8.92 -5.64
C PHE A 54 9.69 10.15 -5.01
N LEU A 55 10.28 9.99 -3.82
CA LEU A 55 11.16 10.96 -3.17
C LEU A 55 12.50 10.30 -2.84
N VAL A 56 13.58 11.07 -3.00
CA VAL A 56 14.91 10.67 -2.55
C VAL A 56 15.11 11.17 -1.11
N PRO A 57 15.59 10.34 -0.17
CA PRO A 57 15.87 10.77 1.19
C PRO A 57 16.98 11.83 1.21
N THR A 58 16.93 12.72 2.19
CA THR A 58 18.03 13.69 2.45
C THR A 58 19.18 13.00 3.18
N SER A 59 18.86 12.05 4.08
CA SER A 59 19.82 11.18 4.77
C SER A 59 19.14 9.89 5.24
N GLY A 60 19.96 8.94 5.69
CA GLY A 60 19.52 7.61 6.10
C GLY A 60 19.47 6.62 4.95
N SER A 61 19.09 5.38 5.24
CA SER A 61 19.06 4.29 4.28
C SER A 61 17.75 3.51 4.33
N ILE A 62 17.47 2.78 3.25
CA ILE A 62 16.33 1.88 3.11
C ILE A 62 16.85 0.54 2.61
N HIS A 63 16.56 -0.54 3.35
CA HIS A 63 16.94 -1.89 3.00
C HIS A 63 15.69 -2.74 2.75
N PHE A 64 15.69 -3.48 1.65
CA PHE A 64 14.64 -4.44 1.30
C PHE A 64 15.26 -5.81 1.07
N ASN A 65 14.76 -6.83 1.77
CA ASN A 65 15.37 -8.18 1.79
C ASN A 65 16.89 -8.12 2.06
N GLY A 66 17.33 -7.25 2.99
CA GLY A 66 18.74 -7.06 3.34
C GLY A 66 19.58 -6.29 2.31
N THR A 67 19.01 -5.92 1.16
CA THR A 67 19.70 -5.15 0.12
C THR A 67 19.42 -3.66 0.29
N ASP A 68 20.44 -2.82 0.24
CA ASP A 68 20.29 -1.36 0.22
C ASP A 68 19.67 -0.92 -1.12
N ILE A 69 18.51 -0.30 -1.02
CA ILE A 69 17.74 0.22 -2.15
C ILE A 69 17.66 1.75 -2.16
N THR A 70 18.44 2.42 -1.32
CA THR A 70 18.33 3.86 -1.04
C THR A 70 18.46 4.73 -2.29
N SER A 71 19.31 4.34 -3.25
CA SER A 71 19.56 5.09 -4.49
C SER A 71 18.81 4.57 -5.72
N GLU A 72 17.99 3.52 -5.57
CA GLU A 72 17.29 2.90 -6.69
C GLU A 72 16.15 3.77 -7.25
N LYS A 73 15.70 3.45 -8.47
CA LYS A 73 14.60 4.17 -9.14
C LYS A 73 13.26 3.50 -8.82
N PRO A 74 12.12 4.22 -8.94
CA PRO A 74 10.79 3.66 -8.68
C PRO A 74 10.48 2.38 -9.49
N ALA A 75 10.93 2.32 -10.75
CA ALA A 75 10.71 1.16 -11.61
C ALA A 75 11.45 -0.09 -11.08
N ASP A 76 12.67 0.09 -10.57
CA ASP A 76 13.50 -1.00 -10.04
C ASP A 76 12.90 -1.53 -8.73
N ILE A 77 12.41 -0.64 -7.87
CA ILE A 77 11.71 -0.99 -6.62
C ILE A 77 10.47 -1.84 -6.89
N ALA A 78 9.70 -1.45 -7.91
CA ALA A 78 8.53 -2.24 -8.30
C ALA A 78 8.90 -3.61 -8.88
N LEU A 79 10.04 -3.74 -9.56
CA LEU A 79 10.56 -5.03 -10.04
C LEU A 79 11.07 -5.92 -8.89
N ARG A 80 11.53 -5.33 -7.79
CA ARG A 80 11.91 -6.06 -6.57
C ARG A 80 10.72 -6.58 -5.78
N GLY A 81 9.48 -6.16 -6.10
CA GLY A 81 8.27 -6.62 -5.42
C GLY A 81 7.74 -5.67 -4.35
N ILE A 82 8.17 -4.40 -4.31
CA ILE A 82 7.53 -3.36 -3.52
C ILE A 82 6.51 -2.65 -4.40
N ILE A 83 5.22 -2.88 -4.18
CA ILE A 83 4.16 -2.29 -5.00
C ILE A 83 3.26 -1.41 -4.12
N ARG A 84 3.02 -0.18 -4.56
CA ARG A 84 2.05 0.71 -3.93
C ARG A 84 0.74 0.71 -4.72
N SER A 85 -0.38 0.50 -4.02
CA SER A 85 -1.69 0.84 -4.58
C SER A 85 -1.88 2.35 -4.53
N PHE A 86 -2.17 2.98 -5.67
CA PHE A 86 -2.27 4.43 -5.75
C PHE A 86 -3.63 4.93 -5.24
N GLN A 87 -3.65 6.15 -4.66
CA GLN A 87 -4.90 6.89 -4.33
C GLN A 87 -5.72 7.28 -5.55
N ILE A 88 -5.09 7.37 -6.73
CA ILE A 88 -5.76 7.62 -8.01
C ILE A 88 -5.87 6.27 -8.72
N SER A 89 -7.08 5.92 -9.13
CA SER A 89 -7.40 4.67 -9.81
C SER A 89 -6.35 4.29 -10.85
N ALA A 90 -5.54 3.28 -10.55
CA ALA A 90 -4.53 2.74 -11.46
C ALA A 90 -5.16 1.79 -12.49
N VAL A 91 -6.47 1.93 -12.74
CA VAL A 91 -7.24 1.13 -13.68
C VAL A 91 -7.66 1.94 -14.89
N PHE A 92 -7.75 1.29 -16.03
CA PHE A 92 -8.20 1.88 -17.29
C PHE A 92 -9.72 1.87 -17.36
N PRO A 93 -10.41 3.01 -17.27
CA PRO A 93 -11.87 3.06 -17.11
C PRO A 93 -12.63 2.54 -18.32
N ASN A 94 -12.04 2.61 -19.53
CA ASN A 94 -12.66 2.16 -20.78
C ASN A 94 -12.42 0.68 -21.10
N LEU A 95 -11.67 -0.03 -20.26
CA LEU A 95 -11.40 -1.46 -20.40
C LEU A 95 -12.29 -2.26 -19.45
N THR A 96 -12.52 -3.52 -19.79
CA THR A 96 -13.17 -4.48 -18.90
C THR A 96 -12.28 -4.79 -17.69
N LEU A 97 -12.86 -5.42 -16.68
CA LEU A 97 -12.11 -5.86 -15.51
C LEU A 97 -11.03 -6.86 -15.92
N LEU A 98 -11.37 -7.82 -16.78
CA LEU A 98 -10.45 -8.83 -17.29
C LEU A 98 -9.26 -8.21 -18.04
N GLU A 99 -9.54 -7.24 -18.92
CA GLU A 99 -8.49 -6.53 -19.68
C GLU A 99 -7.54 -5.74 -18.76
N ASN A 100 -8.05 -5.11 -17.71
CA ASN A 100 -7.23 -4.43 -16.72
C ASN A 100 -6.23 -5.38 -16.04
N ILE A 101 -6.70 -6.57 -15.63
CA ILE A 101 -5.82 -7.58 -15.01
C ILE A 101 -4.82 -8.14 -16.03
N ARG A 102 -5.26 -8.42 -17.27
CA ARG A 102 -4.36 -8.86 -18.34
C ARG A 102 -3.20 -7.88 -18.56
N LEU A 103 -3.50 -6.57 -18.62
CA LEU A 103 -2.46 -5.53 -18.77
C LEU A 103 -1.45 -5.56 -17.62
N ALA A 104 -1.91 -5.74 -16.38
CA ALA A 104 -1.01 -5.86 -15.23
C ALA A 104 -0.13 -7.11 -15.34
N LEU A 105 -0.68 -8.25 -15.75
CA LEU A 105 0.04 -9.51 -15.93
C LEU A 105 1.09 -9.46 -17.04
N GLN A 106 0.86 -8.71 -18.13
CA GLN A 106 1.80 -8.57 -19.25
C GLN A 106 3.19 -8.07 -18.83
N ARG A 107 3.25 -7.27 -17.76
CA ARG A 107 4.52 -6.76 -17.24
C ARG A 107 5.50 -7.88 -16.90
N LYS A 108 5.02 -8.99 -16.31
CA LYS A 108 5.85 -10.16 -15.97
C LYS A 108 6.39 -10.89 -17.19
N LEU A 109 5.64 -10.87 -18.30
CA LEU A 109 6.06 -11.55 -19.53
C LEU A 109 7.11 -10.77 -20.33
N GLY A 110 7.45 -9.52 -19.94
CA GLY A 110 8.36 -8.67 -20.68
C GLY A 110 7.88 -8.31 -22.10
N VAL A 111 6.58 -8.55 -22.40
CA VAL A 111 5.99 -8.36 -23.74
C VAL A 111 5.26 -7.03 -23.90
N SER A 112 5.39 -6.12 -22.96
CA SER A 112 4.67 -4.82 -22.92
C SER A 112 4.88 -3.94 -24.17
N TYR A 113 5.86 -4.24 -25.01
CA TYR A 113 6.18 -3.49 -26.25
C TYR A 113 6.03 -4.32 -27.54
N HIS A 114 5.49 -5.55 -27.45
CA HIS A 114 5.31 -6.40 -28.63
C HIS A 114 3.92 -6.22 -29.25
N PHE A 115 3.68 -5.09 -29.90
CA PHE A 115 2.42 -4.75 -30.58
C PHE A 115 2.00 -5.72 -31.71
N TRP A 116 2.89 -6.63 -32.09
CA TRP A 116 2.69 -7.57 -33.21
C TRP A 116 2.35 -8.99 -32.77
N LYS A 117 2.28 -9.25 -31.47
CA LYS A 117 1.89 -10.58 -30.98
C LYS A 117 0.37 -10.64 -30.82
N SER A 118 -0.21 -11.71 -31.40
CA SER A 118 -1.63 -11.99 -31.47
C SER A 118 -2.32 -12.02 -30.09
N ASP A 119 -3.63 -11.75 -30.07
CA ASP A 119 -4.54 -11.88 -28.91
C ASP A 119 -4.43 -13.24 -28.22
N ALA A 120 -3.94 -14.29 -28.92
CA ALA A 120 -3.67 -15.60 -28.37
C ALA A 120 -2.71 -15.61 -27.16
N ILE A 121 -1.76 -14.64 -27.08
CA ILE A 121 -0.89 -14.51 -25.90
C ILE A 121 -1.66 -13.91 -24.72
N LEU A 122 -2.60 -13.01 -24.98
CA LEU A 122 -3.45 -12.43 -23.95
C LEU A 122 -4.39 -13.49 -23.35
N ASN A 123 -4.90 -14.38 -24.20
CA ASN A 123 -5.75 -15.50 -23.76
C ASN A 123 -5.03 -16.48 -22.82
N GLN A 124 -3.70 -16.60 -22.91
CA GLN A 124 -2.91 -17.40 -21.96
C GLN A 124 -2.90 -16.81 -20.54
N LEU A 125 -3.26 -15.53 -20.40
CA LEU A 125 -3.36 -14.85 -19.10
C LEU A 125 -4.75 -14.94 -18.48
N ASP A 126 -5.74 -15.47 -19.22
CA ASP A 126 -7.15 -15.45 -18.80
C ASP A 126 -7.39 -16.24 -17.53
N ASP A 127 -6.85 -17.46 -17.45
CA ASP A 127 -7.02 -18.29 -16.26
C ASP A 127 -6.48 -17.56 -15.02
N ARG A 128 -5.26 -17.00 -15.14
CA ARG A 128 -4.66 -16.25 -14.04
C ARG A 128 -5.39 -14.94 -13.75
N ALA A 129 -5.89 -14.26 -14.76
CA ALA A 129 -6.67 -13.03 -14.58
C ALA A 129 -8.00 -13.33 -13.89
N MET A 130 -8.68 -14.43 -14.26
CA MET A 130 -9.91 -14.87 -13.61
C MET A 130 -9.67 -15.29 -12.15
N GLU A 131 -8.59 -16.01 -11.84
CA GLU A 131 -8.20 -16.32 -10.45
C GLU A 131 -8.03 -15.06 -9.60
N LEU A 132 -7.38 -14.03 -10.16
CA LEU A 132 -7.19 -12.76 -9.48
C LEU A 132 -8.50 -12.02 -9.25
N LEU A 133 -9.39 -12.00 -10.25
CA LEU A 133 -10.75 -11.43 -10.11
C LEU A 133 -11.56 -12.20 -9.07
N ASP A 134 -11.49 -13.53 -9.05
CA ASP A 134 -12.16 -14.37 -8.05
C ASP A 134 -11.65 -14.09 -6.63
N SER A 135 -10.33 -13.91 -6.47
CA SER A 135 -9.71 -13.61 -5.18
C SER A 135 -10.26 -12.35 -4.52
N VAL A 136 -10.75 -11.40 -5.33
CA VAL A 136 -11.34 -10.12 -4.89
C VAL A 136 -12.86 -10.07 -5.06
N GLY A 137 -13.52 -11.18 -5.45
CA GLY A 137 -14.97 -11.29 -5.59
C GLY A 137 -15.54 -10.58 -6.83
N LEU A 138 -14.76 -10.48 -7.91
CA LEU A 138 -15.15 -9.79 -9.14
C LEU A 138 -15.20 -10.69 -10.39
N ALA A 139 -15.08 -12.02 -10.23
CA ALA A 139 -15.03 -12.95 -11.36
C ALA A 139 -16.27 -12.88 -12.27
N GLU A 140 -17.48 -12.83 -11.68
CA GLU A 140 -18.74 -12.75 -12.43
C GLU A 140 -18.88 -11.47 -13.26
N SER A 141 -18.10 -10.44 -12.92
CA SER A 141 -18.10 -9.13 -13.56
C SER A 141 -16.93 -8.91 -14.51
N ALA A 142 -16.19 -9.95 -14.86
CA ALA A 142 -14.98 -9.86 -15.68
C ALA A 142 -15.15 -9.07 -16.99
N GLY A 143 -16.33 -9.15 -17.60
CA GLY A 143 -16.69 -8.44 -18.83
C GLY A 143 -17.28 -7.04 -18.65
N GLU A 144 -17.53 -6.58 -17.42
CA GLU A 144 -18.05 -5.23 -17.18
C GLU A 144 -16.99 -4.16 -17.46
N ILE A 145 -17.43 -2.97 -17.89
CA ILE A 145 -16.55 -1.82 -18.11
C ILE A 145 -16.19 -1.20 -16.75
N THR A 146 -14.90 -1.05 -16.49
CA THR A 146 -14.38 -0.58 -15.21
C THR A 146 -14.91 0.81 -14.82
N GLY A 147 -15.15 1.70 -15.80
CA GLY A 147 -15.69 3.04 -15.55
C GLY A 147 -17.06 3.05 -14.86
N GLU A 148 -17.86 2.00 -15.07
CA GLU A 148 -19.22 1.87 -14.57
C GLU A 148 -19.32 1.27 -13.16
N LEU A 149 -18.21 0.76 -12.62
CA LEU A 149 -18.19 0.16 -11.30
C LEU A 149 -18.43 1.18 -10.18
N ALA A 150 -19.13 0.75 -9.13
CA ALA A 150 -19.17 1.46 -7.85
C ALA A 150 -17.75 1.55 -7.24
N TYR A 151 -17.53 2.56 -6.39
CA TYR A 151 -16.21 2.89 -5.85
C TYR A 151 -15.52 1.72 -5.12
N GLY A 152 -16.26 1.00 -4.25
CA GLY A 152 -15.72 -0.17 -3.54
C GLY A 152 -15.25 -1.29 -4.47
N ARG A 153 -16.00 -1.54 -5.57
CA ARG A 153 -15.63 -2.54 -6.59
C ARG A 153 -14.40 -2.09 -7.40
N LYS A 154 -14.26 -0.79 -7.70
CA LYS A 154 -13.04 -0.24 -8.30
C LYS A 154 -11.83 -0.46 -7.40
N ARG A 155 -11.99 -0.26 -6.09
CA ARG A 155 -10.91 -0.49 -5.13
C ARG A 155 -10.51 -1.97 -5.04
N ALA A 156 -11.48 -2.89 -5.09
CA ALA A 156 -11.20 -4.32 -5.16
C ALA A 156 -10.41 -4.68 -6.44
N LEU A 157 -10.76 -4.09 -7.59
CA LEU A 157 -10.02 -4.28 -8.85
C LEU A 157 -8.59 -3.72 -8.76
N GLU A 158 -8.38 -2.58 -8.13
CA GLU A 158 -7.04 -2.01 -7.90
C GLU A 158 -6.17 -2.94 -7.02
N ILE A 159 -6.76 -3.58 -6.02
CA ILE A 159 -6.06 -4.60 -5.24
C ILE A 159 -5.71 -5.79 -6.15
N ALA A 160 -6.62 -6.27 -6.99
CA ALA A 160 -6.37 -7.37 -7.91
C ALA A 160 -5.25 -7.04 -8.93
N THR A 161 -5.24 -5.83 -9.50
CA THR A 161 -4.15 -5.38 -10.40
C THR A 161 -2.80 -5.29 -9.67
N THR A 162 -2.81 -4.90 -8.39
CA THR A 162 -1.62 -4.92 -7.54
C THR A 162 -1.12 -6.35 -7.33
N LEU A 163 -2.04 -7.29 -7.04
CA LEU A 163 -1.72 -8.71 -6.86
C LEU A 163 -1.19 -9.38 -8.14
N ALA A 164 -1.60 -8.91 -9.32
CA ALA A 164 -1.11 -9.39 -10.61
C ALA A 164 0.41 -9.19 -10.76
N LEU A 165 0.98 -8.21 -10.08
CA LEU A 165 2.42 -7.94 -10.06
C LEU A 165 3.19 -8.86 -9.08
N ASP A 166 2.46 -9.69 -8.30
CA ASP A 166 3.00 -10.64 -7.32
C ASP A 166 3.97 -10.00 -6.31
N PRO A 167 3.52 -8.99 -5.58
CA PRO A 167 4.37 -8.25 -4.67
C PRO A 167 4.75 -9.08 -3.43
N GLU A 168 5.97 -8.87 -2.92
CA GLU A 168 6.36 -9.33 -1.58
C GLU A 168 5.91 -8.34 -0.50
N LEU A 169 5.92 -7.04 -0.83
CA LEU A 169 5.47 -5.96 0.05
C LEU A 169 4.46 -5.07 -0.69
N ILE A 170 3.25 -5.00 -0.14
CA ILE A 170 2.18 -4.13 -0.65
C ILE A 170 2.09 -2.90 0.24
N LEU A 171 2.18 -1.71 -0.35
CA LEU A 171 1.91 -0.45 0.33
C LEU A 171 0.47 0.00 0.00
N LEU A 172 -0.40 -0.02 1.00
CA LEU A 172 -1.78 0.45 0.87
C LEU A 172 -1.92 1.84 1.49
N ASP A 173 -2.30 2.82 0.68
CA ASP A 173 -2.47 4.20 1.11
C ASP A 173 -3.96 4.53 1.23
N GLU A 174 -4.45 4.59 2.46
CA GLU A 174 -5.84 4.88 2.83
C GLU A 174 -6.88 4.09 2.00
N PRO A 175 -6.81 2.74 2.02
CA PRO A 175 -7.64 1.90 1.14
C PRO A 175 -9.14 2.04 1.37
N THR A 176 -9.57 2.54 2.53
CA THR A 176 -10.99 2.72 2.88
C THR A 176 -11.48 4.16 2.79
N GLN A 177 -10.62 5.11 2.36
CA GLN A 177 -10.97 6.54 2.31
C GLN A 177 -12.16 6.80 1.38
N GLY A 178 -13.12 7.60 1.86
CA GLY A 178 -14.29 8.01 1.07
C GLY A 178 -15.38 6.95 0.89
N MET A 179 -15.27 5.81 1.58
CA MET A 179 -16.23 4.71 1.51
C MET A 179 -17.32 4.81 2.58
N GLY A 180 -18.50 4.29 2.26
CA GLY A 180 -19.54 4.00 3.26
C GLY A 180 -19.15 2.80 4.14
N VAL A 181 -19.80 2.67 5.30
CA VAL A 181 -19.46 1.64 6.31
C VAL A 181 -19.44 0.23 5.73
N GLU A 182 -20.41 -0.12 4.90
CA GLU A 182 -20.51 -1.45 4.29
C GLU A 182 -19.33 -1.77 3.36
N ASP A 183 -18.89 -0.80 2.55
CA ASP A 183 -17.74 -0.98 1.66
C ASP A 183 -16.43 -1.02 2.45
N VAL A 184 -16.31 -0.27 3.55
CA VAL A 184 -15.17 -0.33 4.48
C VAL A 184 -15.00 -1.76 5.01
N ASP A 185 -16.08 -2.38 5.46
CA ASP A 185 -16.04 -3.76 5.98
C ASP A 185 -15.62 -4.76 4.90
N LYS A 186 -16.15 -4.62 3.67
CA LYS A 186 -15.78 -5.48 2.53
C LYS A 186 -14.30 -5.35 2.17
N ILE A 187 -13.79 -4.12 2.08
CA ILE A 187 -12.37 -3.88 1.75
C ILE A 187 -11.47 -4.34 2.90
N THR A 188 -11.87 -4.14 4.15
CA THR A 188 -11.13 -4.65 5.32
C THR A 188 -11.00 -6.18 5.27
N ALA A 189 -12.12 -6.89 5.02
CA ALA A 189 -12.11 -8.34 4.86
C ALA A 189 -11.23 -8.79 3.68
N LEU A 190 -11.28 -8.06 2.55
CA LEU A 190 -10.45 -8.33 1.39
C LEU A 190 -8.95 -8.16 1.70
N VAL A 191 -8.54 -7.06 2.34
CA VAL A 191 -7.15 -6.83 2.74
C VAL A 191 -6.67 -7.94 3.68
N LYS A 192 -7.50 -8.36 4.64
CA LYS A 192 -7.18 -9.50 5.52
C LYS A 192 -6.99 -10.80 4.74
N LYS A 193 -7.88 -11.09 3.77
CA LYS A 193 -7.76 -12.28 2.92
C LYS A 193 -6.45 -12.29 2.11
N VAL A 194 -6.09 -11.17 1.48
CA VAL A 194 -4.91 -11.11 0.63
C VAL A 194 -3.59 -11.03 1.40
N SER A 195 -3.63 -10.68 2.69
CA SER A 195 -2.44 -10.63 3.55
C SER A 195 -1.92 -12.01 3.95
N ALA A 196 -2.68 -13.08 3.78
CA ALA A 196 -2.34 -14.43 4.28
C ALA A 196 -0.94 -14.93 3.86
N ASN A 197 -0.44 -14.48 2.71
CA ASN A 197 0.88 -14.87 2.19
C ASN A 197 1.72 -13.65 1.74
N ARG A 198 1.46 -12.48 2.30
CA ARG A 198 2.12 -11.23 1.89
C ARG A 198 2.35 -10.31 3.06
N THR A 199 3.32 -9.42 2.91
CA THR A 199 3.54 -8.32 3.85
C THR A 199 2.79 -7.09 3.36
N ILE A 200 2.12 -6.39 4.27
CA ILE A 200 1.39 -5.16 3.96
C ILE A 200 1.87 -4.04 4.87
N LEU A 201 2.23 -2.91 4.27
CA LEU A 201 2.38 -1.65 4.97
C LEU A 201 1.16 -0.77 4.65
N LEU A 202 0.38 -0.47 5.67
CA LEU A 202 -0.92 0.20 5.57
C LEU A 202 -0.84 1.61 6.16
N VAL A 203 -1.20 2.65 5.41
CA VAL A 203 -1.57 3.95 5.98
C VAL A 203 -3.09 4.01 6.10
N GLU A 204 -3.59 4.28 7.28
CA GLU A 204 -5.02 4.41 7.56
C GLU A 204 -5.27 5.45 8.68
N HIS A 205 -6.42 6.10 8.60
CA HIS A 205 -6.90 7.01 9.64
C HIS A 205 -8.15 6.47 10.36
N ASN A 206 -8.78 5.42 9.82
CA ASN A 206 -9.88 4.71 10.45
C ASN A 206 -9.34 3.70 11.47
N LEU A 207 -9.38 4.08 12.76
CA LEU A 207 -8.83 3.26 13.85
C LEU A 207 -9.51 1.90 13.99
N LYS A 208 -10.79 1.73 13.55
CA LYS A 208 -11.44 0.41 13.54
C LYS A 208 -10.80 -0.53 12.51
N VAL A 209 -10.47 0.00 11.33
CA VAL A 209 -9.76 -0.75 10.28
C VAL A 209 -8.37 -1.14 10.78
N VAL A 210 -7.64 -0.20 11.39
CA VAL A 210 -6.32 -0.44 11.97
C VAL A 210 -6.39 -1.53 13.04
N ALA A 211 -7.34 -1.43 13.99
CA ALA A 211 -7.53 -2.41 15.06
C ALA A 211 -7.87 -3.81 14.53
N THR A 212 -8.57 -3.90 13.39
CA THR A 212 -8.98 -5.18 12.78
C THR A 212 -7.85 -5.83 11.99
N LEU A 213 -7.01 -5.03 11.34
CA LEU A 213 -6.03 -5.53 10.37
C LEU A 213 -4.61 -5.63 10.93
N ALA A 214 -4.17 -4.62 11.70
CA ALA A 214 -2.75 -4.46 11.99
C ALA A 214 -2.25 -5.45 13.04
N ASP A 215 -1.16 -6.13 12.71
CA ASP A 215 -0.38 -6.95 13.65
C ASP A 215 0.57 -6.06 14.47
N ARG A 216 1.06 -4.96 13.86
CA ARG A 216 1.91 -3.96 14.49
C ARG A 216 1.58 -2.56 13.96
N ILE A 217 1.74 -1.56 14.80
CA ILE A 217 1.42 -0.16 14.49
C ILE A 217 2.64 0.70 14.81
N THR A 218 3.01 1.58 13.89
CA THR A 218 3.92 2.70 14.14
C THR A 218 3.13 4.00 14.05
N VAL A 219 3.22 4.83 15.07
CA VAL A 219 2.61 6.16 15.12
C VAL A 219 3.64 7.20 14.76
N LEU A 220 3.36 8.00 13.72
CA LEU A 220 4.16 9.16 13.37
C LEU A 220 3.55 10.44 13.94
N GLN A 221 4.40 11.33 14.44
CA GLN A 221 4.06 12.70 14.80
C GLN A 221 5.21 13.62 14.37
N ARG A 222 4.89 14.71 13.66
CA ARG A 222 5.88 15.72 13.21
C ARG A 222 7.12 15.13 12.53
N GLY A 223 6.93 14.08 11.74
CA GLY A 223 7.97 13.41 10.97
C GLY A 223 8.82 12.40 11.74
N ALA A 224 8.57 12.17 13.01
CA ALA A 224 9.28 11.19 13.84
C ALA A 224 8.35 10.07 14.33
N ILE A 225 8.92 8.92 14.71
CA ILE A 225 8.17 7.85 15.38
C ILE A 225 7.89 8.32 16.80
N LEU A 226 6.61 8.34 17.18
CA LEU A 226 6.14 8.66 18.51
C LEU A 226 6.02 7.40 19.37
N ALA A 227 5.40 6.36 18.82
CA ALA A 227 5.18 5.08 19.50
C ALA A 227 5.13 3.95 18.49
N GLU A 228 5.41 2.72 18.96
CA GLU A 228 5.30 1.51 18.16
C GLU A 228 4.89 0.33 19.04
N GLY A 229 3.92 -0.48 18.57
CA GLY A 229 3.43 -1.63 19.33
C GLY A 229 2.22 -2.29 18.70
N SER A 230 1.53 -3.14 19.46
CA SER A 230 0.20 -3.65 19.16
C SER A 230 -0.85 -2.55 19.27
N TYR A 231 -2.06 -2.80 18.79
CA TYR A 231 -3.16 -1.85 18.93
C TYR A 231 -3.44 -1.50 20.41
N ALA A 232 -3.41 -2.48 21.29
CA ALA A 232 -3.64 -2.26 22.72
C ALA A 232 -2.58 -1.33 23.33
N GLU A 233 -1.29 -1.57 23.07
CA GLU A 233 -0.20 -0.75 23.58
C GLU A 233 -0.27 0.68 23.07
N VAL A 234 -0.51 0.86 21.76
CA VAL A 234 -0.55 2.18 21.12
C VAL A 234 -1.79 2.98 21.53
N SER A 235 -2.95 2.32 21.70
CA SER A 235 -4.21 3.00 22.05
C SER A 235 -4.24 3.50 23.50
N GLU A 236 -3.44 2.92 24.38
CA GLU A 236 -3.31 3.31 25.79
C GLU A 236 -2.15 4.28 26.05
N ASP A 237 -1.31 4.56 25.03
CA ASP A 237 -0.17 5.47 25.17
C ASP A 237 -0.64 6.92 25.35
N PRO A 238 -0.31 7.60 26.47
CA PRO A 238 -0.74 8.97 26.73
C PRO A 238 -0.26 9.97 25.67
N GLN A 239 0.93 9.79 25.11
CA GLN A 239 1.49 10.68 24.09
C GLN A 239 0.73 10.51 22.76
N VAL A 240 0.32 9.28 22.42
CA VAL A 240 -0.52 9.02 21.25
C VAL A 240 -1.89 9.64 21.41
N MET A 241 -2.52 9.49 22.59
CA MET A 241 -3.82 10.12 22.88
C MET A 241 -3.74 11.64 22.76
N GLU A 242 -2.71 12.28 23.33
CA GLU A 242 -2.48 13.72 23.23
C GLU A 242 -2.28 14.17 21.77
N ALA A 243 -1.50 13.41 20.97
CA ALA A 243 -1.25 13.71 19.56
C ALA A 243 -2.53 13.73 18.70
N TYR A 244 -3.50 12.90 19.02
CA TYR A 244 -4.80 12.85 18.33
C TYR A 244 -5.81 13.86 18.87
N MET A 245 -5.82 14.14 20.19
CA MET A 245 -6.71 15.12 20.82
C MET A 245 -6.28 16.56 20.55
N GLY A 246 -4.97 16.85 20.53
CA GLY A 246 -4.43 18.17 20.22
C GLY A 246 -4.80 18.69 18.82
N THR A 247 -4.96 17.78 17.85
CA THR A 247 -5.42 18.13 16.49
C THR A 247 -6.91 18.45 16.41
N ALA A 248 -7.73 18.08 17.40
CA ALA A 248 -9.15 18.43 17.48
C ALA A 248 -9.37 19.88 18.00
N ASN A 249 -8.45 20.39 18.82
CA ASN A 249 -8.52 21.75 19.38
C ASN A 249 -7.95 22.85 18.48
N ASP A 250 -7.15 22.51 17.46
CA ASP A 250 -6.63 23.49 16.50
C ASP A 250 -7.63 23.90 15.39
N ARG A 251 -8.92 23.53 15.55
CA ARG A 251 -10.03 23.92 14.66
C ARG A 251 -10.99 24.89 15.34
N ILE A 252 -10.44 25.99 15.91
CA ILE A 252 -11.24 27.17 16.29
C ILE A 252 -10.80 28.37 15.45
#